data_1cfeeeea317a74b156c4cd6081743295
#
_entry.id   1cfeeeea317a74b156c4cd6081743295
#
_cell.length_a   1.000
_cell.length_b   1.000
_cell.length_c   1.000
_cell.angle_alpha   90.00
_cell.angle_beta   90.00
_cell.angle_gamma   90.00
#
_symmetry.space_group_name_H-M   'P 1'
#
loop_
_entity.id
_entity.type
_entity.pdbx_description
1 polymer ?
#
loop_
_entity_poly.entity_id
_entity_poly.type
_entity_poly.pdbx_seq_one_letter_code
_entity_poly.pdbx_strand_id
1 'polypeptide(L)'
;TLKQLLDAHAIEMNTLRESDLCGASSMAERLFISTIHKAKGLEFDNVIVFDVIDGRFPNFHNANIKSLNEEDARKLYVAITRARKRLFISVSTTRLRYDGTTTALQPSRFLKPIAGKMQQL
;
A
#
# COMPACT_ATOMS: atom_id res chain seq x y z
N THR A 1 -14.48 -6.14 -6.03
CA THR A 1 -13.00 -5.95 -6.07
C THR A 1 -12.65 -4.49 -6.38
N LEU A 2 -11.40 -4.08 -6.13
CA LEU A 2 -10.91 -2.73 -6.46
C LEU A 2 -11.16 -2.40 -7.95
N LYS A 3 -10.92 -3.37 -8.84
CA LYS A 3 -11.18 -3.21 -10.28
C LYS A 3 -12.63 -2.87 -10.56
N GLN A 4 -13.58 -3.60 -9.97
CA GLN A 4 -15.02 -3.34 -10.15
C GLN A 4 -15.44 -1.95 -9.66
N LEU A 5 -14.85 -1.47 -8.56
CA LEU A 5 -15.09 -0.12 -8.06
C LEU A 5 -14.54 0.95 -9.02
N LEU A 6 -13.36 0.75 -9.56
CA LEU A 6 -12.74 1.67 -10.52
C LEU A 6 -13.52 1.71 -11.83
N ASP A 7 -13.94 0.55 -12.34
CA ASP A 7 -14.77 0.44 -13.55
C ASP A 7 -16.12 1.14 -13.37
N ALA A 8 -16.77 0.97 -12.19
CA ALA A 8 -18.03 1.61 -11.87
C ALA A 8 -17.96 3.15 -11.83
N HIS A 9 -16.77 3.71 -11.52
CA HIS A 9 -16.52 5.15 -11.49
C HIS A 9 -15.81 5.68 -12.74
N ALA A 10 -15.72 4.87 -13.80
CA ALA A 10 -15.01 5.20 -15.05
C ALA A 10 -13.54 5.64 -14.83
N ILE A 11 -12.89 5.08 -13.82
CA ILE A 11 -11.49 5.36 -13.52
C ILE A 11 -10.61 4.38 -14.27
N GLU A 12 -9.79 4.91 -15.16
CA GLU A 12 -8.84 4.10 -15.90
C GLU A 12 -7.74 3.57 -14.96
N MET A 13 -7.58 2.25 -14.95
CA MET A 13 -6.58 1.57 -14.13
C MET A 13 -5.42 1.11 -14.98
N ASN A 14 -4.23 1.57 -14.64
CA ASN A 14 -3.00 1.17 -15.31
C ASN A 14 -2.08 0.42 -14.34
N THR A 15 -1.59 -0.73 -14.78
CA THR A 15 -0.51 -1.43 -14.07
C THR A 15 0.82 -0.87 -14.52
N LEU A 16 1.67 -0.48 -13.58
CA LEU A 16 3.00 0.04 -13.87
C LEU A 16 3.83 -1.03 -14.60
N ARG A 17 4.29 -0.72 -15.82
CA ARG A 17 5.16 -1.55 -16.64
C ARG A 17 6.50 -0.86 -16.82
N GLU A 18 7.53 -1.60 -17.23
CA GLU A 18 8.84 -1.02 -17.56
C GLU A 18 8.76 0.05 -18.63
N SER A 19 7.87 -0.12 -19.62
CA SER A 19 7.61 0.87 -20.66
C SER A 19 7.10 2.21 -20.15
N ASP A 20 6.47 2.22 -18.96
CA ASP A 20 5.92 3.44 -18.37
C ASP A 20 7.00 4.30 -17.70
N LEU A 21 8.19 3.74 -17.49
CA LEU A 21 9.32 4.42 -16.89
C LEU A 21 10.04 5.38 -17.86
N CYS A 22 9.82 5.23 -19.17
CA CYS A 22 10.51 5.98 -20.20
C CYS A 22 9.87 7.32 -20.59
N GLY A 23 8.71 7.67 -20.00
CA GLY A 23 7.98 8.90 -20.35
C GLY A 23 7.38 9.60 -19.14
N ALA A 24 8.14 10.48 -18.49
CA ALA A 24 7.68 11.23 -17.31
C ALA A 24 6.43 12.08 -17.56
N SER A 25 6.19 12.52 -18.79
CA SER A 25 5.04 13.36 -19.16
C SER A 25 3.72 12.59 -19.29
N SER A 26 3.77 11.27 -19.54
CA SER A 26 2.56 10.44 -19.68
C SER A 26 2.00 9.94 -18.34
N MET A 27 2.74 10.12 -17.24
CA MET A 27 2.37 9.63 -15.90
C MET A 27 1.52 10.61 -15.07
N ALA A 28 1.40 11.86 -15.51
CA ALA A 28 0.88 12.95 -14.67
C ALA A 28 -0.63 12.83 -14.34
N GLU A 29 -1.41 12.10 -15.13
CA GLU A 29 -2.87 12.04 -15.01
C GLU A 29 -3.42 10.61 -14.90
N ARG A 30 -2.57 9.63 -14.59
CA ARG A 30 -2.96 8.21 -14.57
C ARG A 30 -2.91 7.62 -13.17
N LEU A 31 -3.81 6.67 -12.91
CA LEU A 31 -3.72 5.82 -11.74
C LEU A 31 -2.82 4.61 -12.05
N PHE A 32 -1.77 4.42 -11.25
CA PHE A 32 -0.87 3.28 -11.35
C PHE A 32 -1.07 2.34 -10.18
N ILE A 33 -1.20 1.06 -10.47
CA ILE A 33 -1.17 0.00 -9.46
C ILE A 33 0.13 -0.79 -9.63
N SER A 34 0.89 -0.88 -8.55
CA SER A 34 2.22 -1.46 -8.56
C SER A 34 2.52 -2.21 -7.27
N THR A 35 3.48 -3.11 -7.32
CA THR A 35 4.12 -3.63 -6.12
C THR A 35 5.14 -2.63 -5.61
N ILE A 36 5.49 -2.73 -4.31
CA ILE A 36 6.50 -1.86 -3.68
C ILE A 36 7.86 -1.99 -4.40
N HIS A 37 8.22 -3.20 -4.83
CA HIS A 37 9.46 -3.44 -5.54
C HIS A 37 9.52 -2.71 -6.89
N LYS A 38 8.45 -2.76 -7.67
CA LYS A 38 8.38 -2.06 -8.95
C LYS A 38 8.33 -0.54 -8.82
N ALA A 39 7.80 -0.04 -7.71
CA ALA A 39 7.75 1.39 -7.41
C ALA A 39 9.08 1.94 -6.86
N LYS A 40 10.07 1.08 -6.60
CA LYS A 40 11.38 1.52 -6.09
C LYS A 40 12.05 2.47 -7.10
N GLY A 41 12.53 3.61 -6.60
CA GLY A 41 13.17 4.65 -7.43
C GLY A 41 12.19 5.61 -8.11
N LEU A 42 10.89 5.35 -8.06
CA LEU A 42 9.85 6.24 -8.58
C LEU A 42 9.25 7.08 -7.45
N GLU A 43 8.71 8.23 -7.82
CA GLU A 43 7.99 9.12 -6.88
C GLU A 43 6.70 9.59 -7.54
N PHE A 44 5.66 9.72 -6.71
CA PHE A 44 4.33 10.13 -7.15
C PHE A 44 3.80 11.23 -6.24
N ASP A 45 3.01 12.14 -6.78
CA ASP A 45 2.41 13.21 -5.98
C ASP A 45 1.50 12.66 -4.89
N ASN A 46 0.69 11.66 -5.22
CA ASN A 46 -0.21 11.00 -4.29
C ASN A 46 0.07 9.50 -4.30
N VAL A 47 0.21 8.91 -3.12
CA VAL A 47 0.41 7.47 -2.96
C VAL A 47 -0.62 6.93 -1.98
N ILE A 48 -1.21 5.80 -2.36
CA ILE A 48 -2.06 5.01 -1.47
C ILE A 48 -1.34 3.70 -1.18
N VAL A 49 -0.96 3.48 0.08
CA VAL A 49 -0.43 2.19 0.53
C VAL A 49 -1.60 1.38 1.07
N PHE A 50 -1.92 0.30 0.37
CA PHE A 50 -3.14 -0.44 0.60
C PHE A 50 -2.96 -1.53 1.67
N ASP A 51 -3.92 -1.60 2.61
CA ASP A 51 -4.10 -2.68 3.58
C ASP A 51 -2.87 -2.89 4.49
N VAL A 52 -2.44 -1.82 5.15
CA VAL A 52 -1.29 -1.82 6.07
C VAL A 52 -1.72 -2.34 7.45
N ILE A 53 -1.78 -3.65 7.56
CA ILE A 53 -2.24 -4.39 8.74
C ILE A 53 -1.17 -5.33 9.26
N ASP A 54 -1.25 -5.71 10.54
CA ASP A 54 -0.48 -6.83 11.08
C ASP A 54 -0.83 -8.12 10.32
N GLY A 55 0.19 -8.88 9.95
CA GLY A 55 0.07 -10.05 9.07
C GLY A 55 0.42 -9.78 7.61
N ARG A 56 0.48 -8.49 7.20
CA ARG A 56 1.08 -8.04 5.93
C ARG A 56 2.32 -7.20 6.14
N PHE A 57 2.29 -6.28 7.11
CA PHE A 57 3.41 -5.45 7.54
C PHE A 57 3.49 -5.43 9.08
N PRO A 58 4.32 -6.31 9.70
CA PRO A 58 5.09 -7.41 9.10
C PRO A 58 4.21 -8.54 8.56
N ASN A 59 4.75 -9.33 7.63
CA ASN A 59 4.14 -10.56 7.19
C ASN A 59 4.01 -11.52 8.38
N PHE A 60 2.93 -12.28 8.44
CA PHE A 60 2.63 -13.20 9.54
C PHE A 60 3.81 -14.15 9.87
N HIS A 61 4.46 -14.68 8.83
CA HIS A 61 5.61 -15.57 9.01
C HIS A 61 6.88 -14.85 9.47
N ASN A 62 6.99 -13.55 9.23
CA ASN A 62 8.19 -12.76 9.49
C ASN A 62 8.16 -12.06 10.86
N ALA A 63 6.98 -11.95 11.48
CA ALA A 63 6.75 -11.10 12.65
C ALA A 63 7.65 -11.44 13.85
N ASN A 64 8.02 -12.70 14.01
CA ASN A 64 8.85 -13.20 15.13
C ASN A 64 10.34 -13.37 14.74
N ILE A 65 10.72 -13.10 13.51
CA ILE A 65 12.10 -13.21 13.04
C ILE A 65 12.63 -11.80 12.84
N LYS A 66 13.56 -11.36 13.69
CA LYS A 66 14.05 -9.98 13.74
C LYS A 66 14.50 -9.45 12.36
N SER A 67 15.33 -10.20 11.65
CA SER A 67 15.85 -9.77 10.34
C SER A 67 14.76 -9.62 9.28
N LEU A 68 13.79 -10.52 9.25
CA LEU A 68 12.67 -10.48 8.31
C LEU A 68 11.66 -9.39 8.68
N ASN A 69 11.47 -9.15 9.97
CA ASN A 69 10.63 -8.06 10.46
C ASN A 69 11.23 -6.69 10.06
N GLU A 70 12.55 -6.52 10.20
CA GLU A 70 13.25 -5.32 9.76
C GLU A 70 13.19 -5.14 8.23
N GLU A 71 13.21 -6.22 7.47
CA GLU A 71 13.03 -6.19 6.02
C GLU A 71 11.63 -5.70 5.65
N ASP A 72 10.59 -6.22 6.30
CA ASP A 72 9.20 -5.79 6.06
C ASP A 72 8.98 -4.33 6.47
N ALA A 73 9.64 -3.87 7.54
CA ALA A 73 9.63 -2.45 7.92
C ALA A 73 10.29 -1.58 6.83
N ARG A 74 11.41 -2.02 6.26
CA ARG A 74 12.06 -1.33 5.14
C ARG A 74 11.19 -1.29 3.89
N LYS A 75 10.46 -2.37 3.58
CA LYS A 75 9.51 -2.39 2.46
C LYS A 75 8.42 -1.33 2.65
N LEU A 76 7.83 -1.28 3.84
CA LEU A 76 6.83 -0.25 4.16
C LEU A 76 7.42 1.17 4.07
N TYR A 77 8.62 1.37 4.59
CA TYR A 77 9.33 2.65 4.49
C TYR A 77 9.53 3.07 3.02
N VAL A 78 9.97 2.15 2.15
CA VAL A 78 10.08 2.43 0.71
C VAL A 78 8.74 2.86 0.13
N ALA A 79 7.65 2.17 0.44
CA ALA A 79 6.32 2.53 -0.05
C ALA A 79 5.90 3.93 0.39
N ILE A 80 6.07 4.25 1.67
CA ILE A 80 5.71 5.55 2.26
C ILE A 80 6.52 6.70 1.61
N THR A 81 7.80 6.49 1.39
CA THR A 81 8.70 7.52 0.82
C THR A 81 8.50 7.75 -0.67
N ARG A 82 7.61 7.02 -1.32
CA ARG A 82 7.25 7.30 -2.74
C ARG A 82 6.31 8.48 -2.90
N ALA A 83 5.68 8.94 -1.82
CA ALA A 83 4.76 10.07 -1.85
C ALA A 83 5.53 11.41 -1.78
N ARG A 84 5.28 12.28 -2.76
CA ARG A 84 5.85 13.65 -2.79
C ARG A 84 4.96 14.66 -2.09
N LYS A 85 3.64 14.53 -2.18
CA LYS A 85 2.68 15.50 -1.62
C LYS A 85 1.74 14.88 -0.61
N ARG A 86 1.09 13.77 -0.95
CA ARG A 86 0.09 13.15 -0.08
C ARG A 86 0.29 11.66 0.02
N LEU A 87 0.23 11.15 1.22
CA LEU A 87 0.26 9.73 1.53
C LEU A 87 -1.06 9.33 2.17
N PHE A 88 -1.70 8.33 1.61
CA PHE A 88 -2.88 7.68 2.17
C PHE A 88 -2.51 6.27 2.58
N ILE A 89 -2.91 5.86 3.76
CA ILE A 89 -2.70 4.51 4.28
C ILE A 89 -4.07 3.89 4.52
N SER A 90 -4.35 2.81 3.82
CA SER A 90 -5.57 2.03 4.00
C SER A 90 -5.33 0.94 5.03
N VAL A 91 -6.27 0.79 5.95
CA VAL A 91 -6.27 -0.24 6.99
C VAL A 91 -7.62 -0.94 6.99
N SER A 92 -7.61 -2.25 6.82
CA SER A 92 -8.82 -3.07 6.97
C SER A 92 -9.02 -3.43 8.45
N THR A 93 -10.25 -3.32 8.94
CA THR A 93 -10.61 -3.66 10.32
C THR A 93 -11.11 -5.09 10.47
N THR A 94 -11.61 -5.67 9.39
CA THR A 94 -12.15 -7.03 9.36
C THR A 94 -11.79 -7.75 8.08
N ARG A 95 -11.76 -9.07 8.14
CA ARG A 95 -11.61 -9.95 6.98
C ARG A 95 -12.72 -11.00 7.00
N LEU A 96 -13.41 -11.15 5.90
CA LEU A 96 -14.33 -12.26 5.67
C LEU A 96 -13.52 -13.52 5.36
N ARG A 97 -13.78 -14.59 6.09
CA ARG A 97 -13.19 -15.91 5.84
C ARG A 97 -14.04 -16.71 4.86
N TYR A 98 -13.45 -17.79 4.36
CA TYR A 98 -14.10 -18.68 3.41
C TYR A 98 -15.35 -19.39 3.99
N ASP A 99 -15.37 -19.59 5.32
CA ASP A 99 -16.48 -20.18 6.08
C ASP A 99 -17.62 -19.19 6.40
N GLY A 100 -17.52 -17.95 5.90
CA GLY A 100 -18.49 -16.89 6.16
C GLY A 100 -18.29 -16.15 7.49
N THR A 101 -17.34 -16.56 8.31
CA THR A 101 -17.00 -15.86 9.56
C THR A 101 -16.14 -14.62 9.30
N THR A 102 -16.18 -13.64 10.20
CA THR A 102 -15.32 -12.47 10.15
C THR A 102 -14.23 -12.55 11.19
N THR A 103 -13.02 -12.13 10.82
CA THR A 103 -11.89 -11.98 11.74
C THR A 103 -11.55 -10.51 11.88
N ALA A 104 -11.40 -10.03 13.10
CA ALA A 104 -10.88 -8.69 13.36
C ALA A 104 -9.41 -8.60 12.97
N LEU A 105 -9.05 -7.48 12.33
CA LEU A 105 -7.69 -7.16 11.91
C LEU A 105 -7.19 -5.97 12.72
N GLN A 106 -5.88 -5.90 12.90
CA GLN A 106 -5.23 -4.79 13.59
C GLN A 106 -4.37 -3.99 12.62
N PRO A 107 -4.32 -2.66 12.78
CA PRO A 107 -3.36 -1.84 12.05
C PRO A 107 -1.94 -2.35 12.25
N SER A 108 -1.11 -2.21 11.23
CA SER A 108 0.29 -2.60 11.35
C SER A 108 0.96 -1.94 12.56
N ARG A 109 1.71 -2.72 13.32
CA ARG A 109 2.53 -2.24 14.44
C ARG A 109 3.56 -1.19 14.01
N PHE A 110 3.96 -1.20 12.73
CA PHE A 110 4.88 -0.20 12.18
C PHE A 110 4.26 1.20 12.08
N LEU A 111 2.94 1.32 12.14
CA LEU A 111 2.26 2.62 12.13
C LEU A 111 2.25 3.29 13.50
N LYS A 112 2.46 2.56 14.59
CA LYS A 112 2.40 3.10 15.96
C LYS A 112 3.27 4.34 16.16
N PRO A 113 4.54 4.39 15.71
CA PRO A 113 5.39 5.57 15.90
C PRO A 113 4.91 6.82 15.18
N ILE A 114 4.11 6.67 14.14
CA ILE A 114 3.63 7.79 13.31
C ILE A 114 2.13 8.08 13.48
N ALA A 115 1.43 7.28 14.27
CA ALA A 115 -0.03 7.39 14.45
C ALA A 115 -0.48 8.79 14.88
N GLY A 116 0.27 9.45 15.76
CA GLY A 116 -0.04 10.82 16.22
C GLY A 116 0.15 11.91 15.15
N LYS A 117 0.76 11.60 14.01
CA LYS A 117 0.95 12.52 12.86
C LYS A 117 -0.03 12.24 11.74
N MET A 118 -0.89 11.23 11.88
CA MET A 118 -1.86 10.82 10.87
C MET A 118 -3.22 11.41 11.19
N GLN A 119 -3.93 11.86 10.15
CA GLN A 119 -5.33 12.24 10.24
C GLN A 119 -6.19 11.07 9.76
N GLN A 120 -7.24 10.74 10.50
CA GLN A 120 -8.26 9.82 10.03
C GLN A 120 -9.24 10.57 9.14
N LEU A 121 -9.50 9.97 8.01
CA LEU A 121 -10.51 10.44 7.07
C LEU A 121 -11.86 9.80 7.36
#